data_d7cd176a0d02f5f653e3ede5eada9245
#
_entry.id   d7cd176a0d02f5f653e3ede5eada9245
#
_cell.length_a   1.000
_cell.length_b   1.000
_cell.length_c   1.000
_cell.angle_alpha   90.00
_cell.angle_beta   90.00
_cell.angle_gamma   90.00
#
_symmetry.space_group_name_H-M   'P 1'
#
loop_
_entity.id
_entity.type
_entity.pdbx_description
1 polymer ?
#
loop_
_entity_poly.entity_id
_entity_poly.type
_entity_poly.pdbx_seq_one_letter_code
_entity_poly.pdbx_strand_id
1 'polypeptide(L)'
;YVDIVTGKAFLFDGDKGTVTATDIPDDMADEVAVLREALMENVAETDDELIEKFLEEGELTEAELLAGLKAGIATAAIAPVCVCAATLNKGTAPLLDIINDLMPCPSDRPPISATKADSGEIVEIAPTSEEPLTALVFKTMADPYAGRLTILRIFSGILDGDSFYNSTKKTTERFGQLYVLEGKEQRPVDSAGPGMIVALTKLKETGTGDTLCDAANPLLLEAPEPLKPVISFAVSAQKGDEEKVFSSITKCLMRI
;
A
#
# COMPACT_ATOMS: atom_id res chain seq x y z
N TYR A 1 6.21 27.16 5.69
CA TYR A 1 6.91 26.51 4.59
C TYR A 1 6.56 27.18 3.26
N VAL A 2 7.37 26.97 2.26
CA VAL A 2 7.09 27.38 0.89
C VAL A 2 6.83 26.12 0.06
N ASP A 3 5.75 26.18 -0.73
CA ASP A 3 5.44 25.16 -1.72
C ASP A 3 6.02 25.59 -3.08
N ILE A 4 7.03 24.87 -3.52
CA ILE A 4 7.74 25.18 -4.78
C ILE A 4 6.93 24.79 -6.03
N VAL A 5 5.90 23.98 -5.91
CA VAL A 5 4.99 23.63 -7.02
C VAL A 5 4.06 24.80 -7.31
N THR A 6 3.36 25.29 -6.28
CA THR A 6 2.39 26.40 -6.43
C THR A 6 3.02 27.78 -6.33
N GLY A 7 4.28 27.90 -5.85
CA GLY A 7 4.95 29.18 -5.66
C GLY A 7 4.32 30.03 -4.57
N LYS A 8 3.82 29.41 -3.50
CA LYS A 8 3.17 30.11 -2.36
C LYS A 8 3.84 29.75 -1.05
N ALA A 9 3.85 30.69 -0.12
CA ALA A 9 4.24 30.45 1.25
C ALA A 9 3.00 30.18 2.12
N PHE A 10 3.16 29.34 3.13
CA PHE A 10 2.11 28.93 4.06
C PHE A 10 2.56 29.15 5.49
N LEU A 11 1.76 29.94 6.22
CA LEU A 11 1.93 30.20 7.63
C LEU A 11 0.95 29.37 8.44
N PHE A 12 1.42 28.82 9.56
CA PHE A 12 0.59 28.06 10.49
C PHE A 12 0.30 28.86 11.74
N ASP A 13 -0.97 28.94 12.11
CA ASP A 13 -1.41 29.59 13.34
C ASP A 13 -1.99 28.57 14.32
N GLY A 14 -1.44 28.57 15.54
CA GLY A 14 -1.85 27.68 16.61
C GLY A 14 -1.61 26.19 16.35
N ASP A 15 -2.21 25.33 17.19
CA ASP A 15 -2.04 23.85 17.16
C ASP A 15 -3.15 23.14 16.37
N LYS A 16 -4.08 23.88 15.77
CA LYS A 16 -5.23 23.32 15.05
C LYS A 16 -4.96 23.03 13.57
N GLY A 17 -3.72 23.28 13.10
CA GLY A 17 -3.37 23.10 11.70
C GLY A 17 -3.97 24.15 10.77
N THR A 18 -4.43 25.30 11.30
CA THR A 18 -4.93 26.41 10.48
C THR A 18 -3.80 26.95 9.62
N VAL A 19 -4.03 27.03 8.31
CA VAL A 19 -3.07 27.43 7.30
C VAL A 19 -3.54 28.69 6.61
N THR A 20 -2.64 29.67 6.45
CA THR A 20 -2.88 30.88 5.67
C THR A 20 -1.84 30.96 4.56
N ALA A 21 -2.32 30.99 3.31
CA ALA A 21 -1.46 31.23 2.15
C ALA A 21 -1.05 32.69 2.09
N THR A 22 0.22 32.94 1.76
CA THR A 22 0.80 34.28 1.61
C THR A 22 1.81 34.27 0.47
N ASP A 23 2.27 35.43 0.05
CA ASP A 23 3.35 35.54 -0.90
C ASP A 23 4.68 35.07 -0.28
N ILE A 24 5.60 34.65 -1.13
CA ILE A 24 6.94 34.21 -0.71
C ILE A 24 7.67 35.42 -0.10
N PRO A 25 8.26 35.30 1.09
CA PRO A 25 9.10 36.36 1.66
C PRO A 25 10.26 36.74 0.75
N ASP A 26 10.57 38.04 0.65
CA ASP A 26 11.62 38.57 -0.24
C ASP A 26 12.99 37.94 0.00
N ASP A 27 13.30 37.58 1.24
CA ASP A 27 14.56 36.93 1.63
C ASP A 27 14.67 35.47 1.21
N MET A 28 13.57 34.85 0.79
CA MET A 28 13.53 33.48 0.29
C MET A 28 13.30 33.40 -1.24
N ALA A 29 12.99 34.49 -1.89
CA ALA A 29 12.54 34.50 -3.29
C ALA A 29 13.60 33.89 -4.25
N ASP A 30 14.87 34.26 -4.10
CA ASP A 30 15.97 33.77 -4.94
C ASP A 30 16.20 32.26 -4.74
N GLU A 31 16.16 31.78 -3.49
CA GLU A 31 16.33 30.35 -3.19
C GLU A 31 15.16 29.54 -3.75
N VAL A 32 13.95 30.03 -3.60
CA VAL A 32 12.73 29.37 -4.13
C VAL A 32 12.76 29.31 -5.65
N ALA A 33 13.24 30.36 -6.32
CA ALA A 33 13.38 30.38 -7.78
C ALA A 33 14.31 29.26 -8.27
N VAL A 34 15.48 29.14 -7.64
CA VAL A 34 16.47 28.08 -7.97
C VAL A 34 15.88 26.67 -7.72
N LEU A 35 15.20 26.48 -6.59
CA LEU A 35 14.58 25.18 -6.27
C LEU A 35 13.43 24.84 -7.23
N ARG A 36 12.66 25.83 -7.67
CA ARG A 36 11.57 25.63 -8.64
C ARG A 36 12.11 25.28 -10.02
N GLU A 37 13.18 25.94 -10.46
CA GLU A 37 13.86 25.61 -11.71
C GLU A 37 14.38 24.17 -11.69
N ALA A 38 15.09 23.77 -10.63
CA ALA A 38 15.56 22.41 -10.46
C ALA A 38 14.41 21.38 -10.39
N LEU A 39 13.26 21.74 -9.80
CA LEU A 39 12.07 20.89 -9.81
C LEU A 39 11.55 20.69 -11.23
N MET A 40 11.43 21.78 -12.03
CA MET A 40 10.97 21.71 -13.41
C MET A 40 11.90 20.89 -14.29
N GLU A 41 13.22 21.02 -14.14
CA GLU A 41 14.21 20.18 -14.83
C GLU A 41 14.01 18.70 -14.51
N ASN A 42 13.95 18.35 -13.22
CA ASN A 42 13.77 16.96 -12.79
C ASN A 42 12.44 16.35 -13.27
N VAL A 43 11.39 17.16 -13.34
CA VAL A 43 10.09 16.71 -13.84
C VAL A 43 10.13 16.56 -15.36
N ALA A 44 10.73 17.50 -16.08
CA ALA A 44 10.87 17.43 -17.52
C ALA A 44 11.61 16.16 -17.98
N GLU A 45 12.64 15.73 -17.25
CA GLU A 45 13.40 14.51 -17.55
C GLU A 45 12.57 13.21 -17.46
N THR A 46 11.35 13.25 -16.91
CA THR A 46 10.49 12.06 -16.81
C THR A 46 9.71 11.74 -18.07
N ASP A 47 9.63 12.67 -19.03
CA ASP A 47 8.82 12.53 -20.24
C ASP A 47 9.42 13.32 -21.41
N ASP A 48 9.51 12.69 -22.59
CA ASP A 48 10.15 13.30 -23.77
C ASP A 48 9.43 14.58 -24.27
N GLU A 49 8.12 14.66 -24.14
CA GLU A 49 7.35 15.86 -24.54
C GLU A 49 7.56 17.01 -23.56
N LEU A 50 7.67 16.70 -22.26
CA LEU A 50 7.93 17.70 -21.23
C LEU A 50 9.35 18.27 -21.33
N ILE A 51 10.36 17.45 -21.66
CA ILE A 51 11.74 17.94 -21.82
C ILE A 51 11.87 18.80 -23.06
N GLU A 52 11.24 18.43 -24.19
CA GLU A 52 11.24 19.25 -25.41
C GLU A 52 10.62 20.62 -25.14
N LYS A 53 9.47 20.66 -24.50
CA LYS A 53 8.79 21.90 -24.11
C LYS A 53 9.62 22.76 -23.15
N PHE A 54 10.20 22.17 -22.13
CA PHE A 54 11.04 22.90 -21.17
C PHE A 54 12.27 23.51 -21.83
N LEU A 55 12.88 22.82 -22.82
CA LEU A 55 14.01 23.34 -23.57
C LEU A 55 13.60 24.50 -24.53
N GLU A 56 12.37 24.49 -25.04
CA GLU A 56 11.88 25.54 -25.96
C GLU A 56 11.35 26.77 -25.21
N GLU A 57 10.56 26.57 -24.15
CA GLU A 57 9.83 27.63 -23.43
C GLU A 57 10.53 28.08 -22.14
N GLY A 58 11.40 27.23 -21.58
CA GLY A 58 12.10 27.49 -20.31
C GLY A 58 11.27 27.28 -19.05
N GLU A 59 9.96 26.91 -19.19
CA GLU A 59 9.07 26.70 -18.07
C GLU A 59 7.96 25.69 -18.39
N LEU A 60 7.43 25.05 -17.34
CA LEU A 60 6.27 24.17 -17.39
C LEU A 60 5.09 24.84 -16.70
N THR A 61 3.90 24.66 -17.23
CA THR A 61 2.66 25.07 -16.53
C THR A 61 2.46 24.24 -15.25
N GLU A 62 1.71 24.76 -14.29
CA GLU A 62 1.39 24.04 -13.04
C GLU A 62 0.74 22.68 -13.30
N ALA A 63 -0.14 22.58 -14.29
CA ALA A 63 -0.79 21.33 -14.67
C ALA A 63 0.18 20.29 -15.22
N GLU A 64 1.13 20.70 -16.06
CA GLU A 64 2.18 19.83 -16.59
C GLU A 64 3.16 19.40 -15.50
N LEU A 65 3.53 20.33 -14.62
CA LEU A 65 4.39 20.04 -13.48
C LEU A 65 3.75 18.99 -12.54
N LEU A 66 2.47 19.13 -12.22
CA LEU A 66 1.74 18.15 -11.41
C LEU A 66 1.59 16.80 -12.12
N ALA A 67 1.29 16.80 -13.41
CA ALA A 67 1.17 15.56 -14.19
C ALA A 67 2.51 14.81 -14.27
N GLY A 68 3.61 15.54 -14.57
CA GLY A 68 4.95 14.96 -14.62
C GLY A 68 5.43 14.47 -13.24
N LEU A 69 5.15 15.23 -12.17
CA LEU A 69 5.39 14.78 -10.80
C LEU A 69 4.67 13.45 -10.49
N LYS A 70 3.38 13.37 -10.81
CA LYS A 70 2.60 12.15 -10.60
C LYS A 70 3.17 10.96 -11.38
N ALA A 71 3.55 11.15 -12.62
CA ALA A 71 4.18 10.13 -13.45
C ALA A 71 5.56 9.70 -12.89
N GLY A 72 6.41 10.66 -12.54
CA GLY A 72 7.74 10.40 -11.96
C GLY A 72 7.66 9.68 -10.60
N ILE A 73 6.68 10.01 -9.76
CA ILE A 73 6.44 9.32 -8.48
C ILE A 73 5.92 7.89 -8.73
N ALA A 74 5.02 7.69 -9.69
CA ALA A 74 4.47 6.37 -10.00
C ALA A 74 5.54 5.38 -10.49
N THR A 75 6.56 5.87 -11.20
CA THR A 75 7.72 5.09 -11.66
C THR A 75 8.87 5.04 -10.66
N ALA A 76 8.75 5.73 -9.51
CA ALA A 76 9.81 5.92 -8.52
C ALA A 76 11.07 6.65 -9.05
N ALA A 77 10.95 7.40 -10.14
CA ALA A 77 11.99 8.30 -10.65
C ALA A 77 12.14 9.54 -9.77
N ILE A 78 11.03 10.02 -9.20
CA ILE A 78 10.99 11.17 -8.29
C ILE A 78 10.46 10.74 -6.91
N ALA A 79 11.10 11.22 -5.86
CA ALA A 79 10.65 11.07 -4.48
C ALA A 79 10.29 12.45 -3.90
N PRO A 80 9.01 12.76 -3.61
CA PRO A 80 8.63 14.03 -3.02
C PRO A 80 9.09 14.11 -1.57
N VAL A 81 9.65 15.26 -1.19
CA VAL A 81 10.09 15.56 0.18
C VAL A 81 9.18 16.63 0.76
N CYS A 82 8.55 16.33 1.89
CA CYS A 82 7.62 17.21 2.57
C CYS A 82 8.16 17.58 3.96
N VAL A 83 8.01 18.84 4.34
CA VAL A 83 8.42 19.34 5.65
C VAL A 83 7.19 19.44 6.56
N CYS A 84 7.24 18.78 7.72
CA CYS A 84 6.16 18.88 8.70
C CYS A 84 6.70 18.81 10.15
N ALA A 85 5.92 19.39 11.06
CA ALA A 85 6.08 19.25 12.50
C ALA A 85 4.82 18.58 13.07
N ALA A 86 4.76 17.25 12.99
CA ALA A 86 3.56 16.46 13.27
C ALA A 86 3.02 16.68 14.69
N THR A 87 3.90 16.79 15.71
CA THR A 87 3.49 17.05 17.10
C THR A 87 2.83 18.40 17.30
N LEU A 88 3.11 19.37 16.42
CA LEU A 88 2.51 20.71 16.42
C LEU A 88 1.39 20.84 15.38
N ASN A 89 1.02 19.76 14.70
CA ASN A 89 0.06 19.71 13.60
C ASN A 89 0.34 20.77 12.51
N LYS A 90 1.62 21.00 12.19
CA LYS A 90 2.06 21.92 11.14
C LYS A 90 2.59 21.12 9.95
N GLY A 91 2.10 21.42 8.74
CA GLY A 91 2.46 20.71 7.52
C GLY A 91 1.78 19.35 7.34
N THR A 92 0.92 18.89 8.26
CA THR A 92 0.24 17.60 8.19
C THR A 92 -0.83 17.58 7.09
N ALA A 93 -1.64 18.63 6.96
CA ALA A 93 -2.66 18.71 5.92
C ALA A 93 -2.04 18.70 4.51
N PRO A 94 -1.06 19.56 4.17
CA PRO A 94 -0.36 19.48 2.88
C PRO A 94 0.28 18.12 2.59
N LEU A 95 0.81 17.46 3.60
CA LEU A 95 1.34 16.09 3.42
C LEU A 95 0.23 15.11 3.00
N LEU A 96 -0.95 15.22 3.61
CA LEU A 96 -2.10 14.37 3.22
C LEU A 96 -2.61 14.72 1.82
N ASP A 97 -2.60 16.00 1.44
CA ASP A 97 -2.96 16.44 0.09
C ASP A 97 -1.99 15.86 -0.96
N ILE A 98 -0.68 15.93 -0.71
CA ILE A 98 0.35 15.32 -1.59
C ILE A 98 0.14 13.80 -1.70
N ILE A 99 -0.17 13.11 -0.62
CA ILE A 99 -0.46 11.67 -0.67
C ILE A 99 -1.70 11.39 -1.51
N ASN A 100 -2.76 12.18 -1.35
CA ASN A 100 -4.00 12.01 -2.09
C ASN A 100 -3.86 12.33 -3.58
N ASP A 101 -3.11 13.36 -3.93
CA ASP A 101 -3.08 13.92 -5.28
C ASP A 101 -1.95 13.32 -6.14
N LEU A 102 -0.82 12.97 -5.54
CA LEU A 102 0.37 12.54 -6.26
C LEU A 102 0.70 11.04 -6.11
N MET A 103 0.27 10.38 -5.02
CA MET A 103 0.57 8.96 -4.88
C MET A 103 -0.31 8.10 -5.78
N PRO A 104 0.25 7.07 -6.45
CA PRO A 104 -0.53 6.19 -7.31
C PRO A 104 -1.55 5.39 -6.51
N CYS A 105 -2.79 5.37 -6.96
CA CYS A 105 -3.81 4.48 -6.42
C CYS A 105 -3.66 3.06 -7.01
N PRO A 106 -4.32 2.04 -6.45
CA PRO A 106 -4.24 0.67 -6.96
C PRO A 106 -4.60 0.53 -8.44
N SER A 107 -5.56 1.31 -8.95
CA SER A 107 -5.96 1.31 -10.36
C SER A 107 -4.93 1.97 -11.30
N ASP A 108 -4.02 2.79 -10.79
CA ASP A 108 -2.94 3.40 -11.57
C ASP A 108 -1.75 2.43 -11.75
N ARG A 109 -1.78 1.28 -11.08
CA ARG A 109 -0.70 0.28 -11.18
C ARG A 109 -0.86 -0.56 -12.44
N PRO A 110 0.26 -0.96 -13.07
CA PRO A 110 0.20 -1.91 -14.17
C PRO A 110 -0.41 -3.24 -13.74
N PRO A 111 -0.96 -4.03 -14.69
CA PRO A 111 -1.38 -5.39 -14.42
C PRO A 111 -0.28 -6.20 -13.73
N ILE A 112 -0.68 -7.12 -12.85
CA ILE A 112 0.24 -8.01 -12.16
C ILE A 112 0.29 -9.37 -12.83
N SER A 113 1.45 -10.01 -12.81
CA SER A 113 1.60 -11.37 -13.32
C SER A 113 1.10 -12.38 -12.31
N ALA A 114 0.28 -13.33 -12.77
CA ALA A 114 -0.13 -14.51 -12.03
C ALA A 114 0.07 -15.77 -12.87
N THR A 115 0.13 -16.91 -12.23
CA THR A 115 0.29 -18.21 -12.90
C THR A 115 -1.01 -18.99 -12.80
N LYS A 116 -1.53 -19.53 -13.92
CA LYS A 116 -2.66 -20.46 -13.89
C LYS A 116 -2.25 -21.73 -13.15
N ALA A 117 -3.02 -22.13 -12.15
CA ALA A 117 -2.69 -23.25 -11.28
C ALA A 117 -2.73 -24.62 -11.98
N ASP A 118 -3.43 -24.73 -13.10
CA ASP A 118 -3.61 -25.96 -13.89
C ASP A 118 -2.58 -26.12 -15.01
N SER A 119 -2.26 -25.04 -15.73
CA SER A 119 -1.41 -25.09 -16.93
C SER A 119 0.01 -24.53 -16.69
N GLY A 120 0.23 -23.76 -15.63
CA GLY A 120 1.50 -23.06 -15.40
C GLY A 120 1.71 -21.85 -16.34
N GLU A 121 0.69 -21.47 -17.11
CA GLU A 121 0.74 -20.30 -18.00
C GLU A 121 0.74 -19.00 -17.18
N ILE A 122 1.60 -18.06 -17.55
CA ILE A 122 1.63 -16.72 -16.95
C ILE A 122 0.58 -15.86 -17.63
N VAL A 123 -0.25 -15.21 -16.84
CA VAL A 123 -1.29 -14.27 -17.27
C VAL A 123 -1.15 -12.96 -16.52
N GLU A 124 -1.57 -11.88 -17.16
CA GLU A 124 -1.65 -10.57 -16.52
C GLU A 124 -3.07 -10.33 -16.00
N ILE A 125 -3.17 -9.75 -14.81
CA ILE A 125 -4.42 -9.44 -14.13
C ILE A 125 -4.49 -7.94 -13.90
N ALA A 126 -5.52 -7.30 -14.45
CA ALA A 126 -5.79 -5.89 -14.22
C ALA A 126 -6.40 -5.65 -12.82
N PRO A 127 -6.07 -4.55 -12.13
CA PRO A 127 -6.61 -4.24 -10.82
C PRO A 127 -8.03 -3.66 -10.90
N THR A 128 -8.96 -4.40 -11.49
CA THR A 128 -10.36 -3.99 -11.69
C THR A 128 -11.35 -4.94 -10.99
N SER A 129 -12.56 -4.45 -10.75
CA SER A 129 -13.64 -5.23 -10.11
C SER A 129 -14.33 -6.21 -11.05
N GLU A 130 -14.18 -6.02 -12.37
CA GLU A 130 -14.74 -6.89 -13.39
C GLU A 130 -13.94 -8.17 -13.61
N GLU A 131 -12.68 -8.17 -13.23
CA GLU A 131 -11.82 -9.36 -13.26
C GLU A 131 -12.22 -10.39 -12.19
N PRO A 132 -11.88 -11.67 -12.37
CA PRO A 132 -12.06 -12.67 -11.34
C PRO A 132 -11.32 -12.32 -10.05
N LEU A 133 -11.88 -12.72 -8.91
CA LEU A 133 -11.23 -12.52 -7.62
C LEU A 133 -9.82 -13.11 -7.62
N THR A 134 -8.85 -12.30 -7.25
CA THR A 134 -7.48 -12.75 -6.96
C THR A 134 -6.93 -11.95 -5.78
N ALA A 135 -6.53 -12.65 -4.73
CA ALA A 135 -6.01 -12.06 -3.50
C ALA A 135 -4.85 -12.88 -2.95
N LEU A 136 -3.90 -12.21 -2.29
CA LEU A 136 -2.75 -12.84 -1.65
C LEU A 136 -2.80 -12.63 -0.15
N VAL A 137 -2.67 -13.72 0.58
CA VAL A 137 -2.47 -13.69 2.03
C VAL A 137 -1.01 -13.37 2.32
N PHE A 138 -0.74 -12.21 2.87
CA PHE A 138 0.64 -11.82 3.15
C PHE A 138 1.01 -11.86 4.65
N LYS A 139 0.00 -12.04 5.53
CA LYS A 139 0.24 -12.11 6.98
C LYS A 139 -0.87 -12.85 7.71
N THR A 140 -0.49 -13.60 8.74
CA THR A 140 -1.43 -14.12 9.74
C THR A 140 -1.07 -13.59 11.12
N MET A 141 -2.07 -13.30 11.95
CA MET A 141 -1.91 -12.78 13.31
C MET A 141 -2.80 -13.54 14.28
N ALA A 142 -2.31 -13.72 15.51
CA ALA A 142 -3.15 -14.17 16.62
C ALA A 142 -3.75 -12.94 17.32
N ASP A 143 -5.07 -12.83 17.30
CA ASP A 143 -5.83 -11.82 18.01
C ASP A 143 -6.47 -12.42 19.27
N PRO A 144 -6.40 -11.75 20.45
CA PRO A 144 -6.95 -12.29 21.69
C PRO A 144 -8.47 -12.54 21.66
N TYR A 145 -9.21 -11.80 20.82
CA TYR A 145 -10.67 -11.81 20.76
C TYR A 145 -11.19 -12.53 19.51
N ALA A 146 -10.64 -12.23 18.35
CA ALA A 146 -11.06 -12.80 17.06
C ALA A 146 -10.35 -14.14 16.75
N GLY A 147 -9.36 -14.53 17.56
CA GLY A 147 -8.56 -15.72 17.32
C GLY A 147 -7.51 -15.50 16.24
N ARG A 148 -7.56 -16.29 15.17
CA ARG A 148 -6.66 -16.12 14.01
C ARG A 148 -7.23 -15.12 13.03
N LEU A 149 -6.49 -14.05 12.76
CA LEU A 149 -6.72 -13.08 11.69
C LEU A 149 -5.81 -13.39 10.52
N THR A 150 -6.39 -13.55 9.34
CA THR A 150 -5.67 -13.77 8.09
C THR A 150 -5.78 -12.50 7.26
N ILE A 151 -4.66 -11.82 7.04
CA ILE A 151 -4.60 -10.53 6.36
C ILE A 151 -4.18 -10.76 4.93
N LEU A 152 -4.96 -10.20 4.01
CA LEU A 152 -4.77 -10.35 2.57
C LEU A 152 -4.94 -9.01 1.84
N ARG A 153 -4.35 -8.93 0.66
CA ARG A 153 -4.58 -7.85 -0.30
C ARG A 153 -5.33 -8.40 -1.49
N ILE A 154 -6.37 -7.69 -1.92
CA ILE A 154 -7.11 -7.99 -3.13
C ILE A 154 -6.42 -7.29 -4.30
N PHE A 155 -6.10 -8.05 -5.34
CA PHE A 155 -5.47 -7.53 -6.55
C PHE A 155 -6.47 -7.32 -7.69
N SER A 156 -7.46 -8.20 -7.80
CA SER A 156 -8.55 -8.10 -8.78
C SER A 156 -9.84 -8.67 -8.24
N GLY A 157 -10.95 -8.33 -8.89
CA GLY A 157 -12.28 -8.81 -8.53
C GLY A 157 -12.78 -8.28 -7.19
N ILE A 158 -13.86 -8.85 -6.73
CA ILE A 158 -14.51 -8.48 -5.46
C ILE A 158 -14.59 -9.72 -4.58
N LEU A 159 -14.11 -9.60 -3.36
CA LEU A 159 -14.37 -10.58 -2.31
C LEU A 159 -15.68 -10.21 -1.62
N ASP A 160 -16.71 -10.96 -1.90
CA ASP A 160 -18.03 -10.90 -1.28
C ASP A 160 -18.48 -12.30 -0.83
N GLY A 161 -19.63 -12.40 -0.20
CA GLY A 161 -20.16 -13.70 0.25
C GLY A 161 -19.46 -14.24 1.50
N ASP A 162 -19.34 -15.59 1.58
CA ASP A 162 -18.87 -16.30 2.78
C ASP A 162 -17.74 -17.31 2.50
N SER A 163 -17.27 -17.42 1.25
CA SER A 163 -16.28 -18.44 0.85
C SER A 163 -15.42 -18.00 -0.32
N PHE A 164 -14.29 -18.65 -0.48
CA PHE A 164 -13.35 -18.49 -1.59
C PHE A 164 -12.67 -19.83 -1.90
N TYR A 165 -11.99 -19.91 -3.04
CA TYR A 165 -11.10 -21.00 -3.37
C TYR A 165 -9.65 -20.63 -3.07
N ASN A 166 -8.97 -21.45 -2.26
CA ASN A 166 -7.53 -21.36 -2.01
C ASN A 166 -6.81 -22.21 -3.07
N SER A 167 -6.24 -21.56 -4.08
CA SER A 167 -5.58 -22.25 -5.19
C SER A 167 -4.23 -22.88 -4.80
N THR A 168 -3.55 -22.34 -3.81
CA THR A 168 -2.29 -22.89 -3.28
C THR A 168 -2.53 -24.25 -2.63
N LYS A 169 -3.59 -24.38 -1.84
CA LYS A 169 -3.96 -25.62 -1.12
C LYS A 169 -5.04 -26.45 -1.81
N LYS A 170 -5.57 -25.93 -2.92
CA LYS A 170 -6.61 -26.59 -3.72
C LYS A 170 -7.85 -26.97 -2.92
N THR A 171 -8.32 -26.05 -2.07
CA THR A 171 -9.47 -26.25 -1.20
C THR A 171 -10.37 -25.03 -1.17
N THR A 172 -11.68 -25.27 -1.03
CA THR A 172 -12.64 -24.18 -0.77
C THR A 172 -12.79 -24.00 0.73
N GLU A 173 -12.66 -22.77 1.20
CA GLU A 173 -12.77 -22.46 2.62
C GLU A 173 -13.82 -21.37 2.85
N ARG A 174 -14.54 -21.48 3.97
CA ARG A 174 -15.48 -20.45 4.42
C ARG A 174 -14.82 -19.57 5.48
N PHE A 175 -15.06 -18.28 5.39
CA PHE A 175 -14.62 -17.33 6.41
C PHE A 175 -15.78 -16.85 7.28
N GLY A 176 -15.44 -16.28 8.46
CA GLY A 176 -16.45 -15.82 9.39
C GLY A 176 -16.91 -14.40 9.07
N GLN A 177 -16.00 -13.46 9.16
CA GLN A 177 -16.26 -12.03 8.98
C GLN A 177 -15.09 -11.39 8.24
N LEU A 178 -15.41 -10.42 7.39
CA LEU A 178 -14.47 -9.58 6.68
C LEU A 178 -14.30 -8.26 7.44
N TYR A 179 -13.05 -7.85 7.68
CA TYR A 179 -12.72 -6.63 8.40
C TYR A 179 -11.72 -5.75 7.65
N VAL A 180 -11.90 -4.45 7.74
CA VAL A 180 -10.83 -3.46 7.54
C VAL A 180 -10.20 -3.19 8.90
N LEU A 181 -8.86 -3.23 8.94
CA LEU A 181 -8.09 -2.98 10.17
C LEU A 181 -7.62 -1.53 10.21
N GLU A 182 -8.02 -0.80 11.23
CA GLU A 182 -7.63 0.59 11.48
C GLU A 182 -6.91 0.67 12.84
N GLY A 183 -5.59 0.41 12.83
CA GLY A 183 -4.82 0.28 14.07
C GLY A 183 -5.29 -0.90 14.93
N LYS A 184 -5.93 -0.62 16.06
CA LYS A 184 -6.52 -1.65 16.95
C LYS A 184 -7.99 -1.93 16.65
N GLU A 185 -8.63 -1.10 15.88
CA GLU A 185 -10.05 -1.24 15.55
C GLU A 185 -10.24 -2.19 14.37
N GLN A 186 -11.29 -3.00 14.45
CA GLN A 186 -11.70 -3.95 13.42
C GLN A 186 -13.09 -3.54 12.93
N ARG A 187 -13.15 -2.90 11.77
CA ARG A 187 -14.41 -2.45 11.18
C ARG A 187 -14.93 -3.51 10.21
N PRO A 188 -16.11 -4.12 10.49
CA PRO A 188 -16.68 -5.11 9.58
C PRO A 188 -17.10 -4.43 8.27
N VAL A 189 -16.92 -5.15 7.17
CA VAL A 189 -17.36 -4.76 5.83
C VAL A 189 -18.01 -5.96 5.14
N ASP A 190 -18.92 -5.70 4.21
CA ASP A 190 -19.67 -6.77 3.52
C ASP A 190 -18.91 -7.27 2.28
N SER A 191 -18.08 -6.40 1.68
CA SER A 191 -17.27 -6.73 0.50
C SER A 191 -15.97 -5.95 0.48
N ALA A 192 -15.02 -6.42 -0.31
CA ALA A 192 -13.76 -5.73 -0.53
C ALA A 192 -13.30 -5.87 -1.99
N GLY A 193 -12.84 -4.77 -2.57
CA GLY A 193 -12.41 -4.67 -3.97
C GLY A 193 -10.91 -4.54 -4.16
N PRO A 194 -10.45 -4.36 -5.40
CA PRO A 194 -9.04 -4.28 -5.76
C PRO A 194 -8.29 -3.19 -4.98
N GLY A 195 -7.09 -3.54 -4.52
CA GLY A 195 -6.23 -2.65 -3.73
C GLY A 195 -6.50 -2.65 -2.24
N MET A 196 -7.67 -3.11 -1.78
CA MET A 196 -7.99 -3.16 -0.36
C MET A 196 -7.15 -4.22 0.37
N ILE A 197 -6.75 -3.86 1.58
CA ILE A 197 -6.15 -4.77 2.56
C ILE A 197 -7.20 -5.05 3.62
N VAL A 198 -7.53 -6.33 3.77
CA VAL A 198 -8.60 -6.79 4.66
C VAL A 198 -8.15 -7.99 5.50
N ALA A 199 -8.90 -8.29 6.54
CA ALA A 199 -8.66 -9.44 7.40
C ALA A 199 -9.88 -10.37 7.42
N LEU A 200 -9.61 -11.67 7.32
CA LEU A 200 -10.59 -12.74 7.45
C LEU A 200 -10.42 -13.47 8.78
N THR A 201 -11.53 -13.92 9.35
CA THR A 201 -11.56 -14.72 10.56
C THR A 201 -12.02 -16.15 10.31
N LYS A 202 -11.74 -17.04 11.26
CA LYS A 202 -12.20 -18.44 11.29
C LYS A 202 -11.65 -19.32 10.17
N LEU A 203 -10.57 -18.94 9.51
CA LEU A 203 -9.88 -19.79 8.53
C LEU A 203 -9.08 -20.88 9.25
N LYS A 204 -9.09 -22.09 8.69
CA LYS A 204 -8.42 -23.27 9.23
C LYS A 204 -7.14 -23.59 8.48
N GLU A 205 -7.24 -23.67 7.17
CA GLU A 205 -6.17 -24.15 6.28
C GLU A 205 -5.34 -22.98 5.71
N THR A 206 -6.00 -21.87 5.37
CA THR A 206 -5.36 -20.72 4.71
C THR A 206 -4.30 -20.07 5.57
N GLY A 207 -3.11 -19.83 5.02
CA GLY A 207 -1.95 -19.24 5.69
C GLY A 207 -1.25 -18.18 4.85
N THR A 208 -0.17 -17.63 5.41
CA THR A 208 0.70 -16.67 4.72
C THR A 208 1.28 -17.28 3.44
N GLY A 209 1.24 -16.54 2.34
CA GLY A 209 1.69 -16.98 1.01
C GLY A 209 0.60 -17.65 0.17
N ASP A 210 -0.58 -17.95 0.74
CA ASP A 210 -1.66 -18.56 -0.03
C ASP A 210 -2.35 -17.54 -0.94
N THR A 211 -2.72 -17.99 -2.15
CA THR A 211 -3.53 -17.24 -3.10
C THR A 211 -4.98 -17.66 -2.99
N LEU A 212 -5.86 -16.68 -2.87
CA LEU A 212 -7.32 -16.84 -2.83
C LEU A 212 -7.91 -16.33 -4.13
N CYS A 213 -8.82 -17.10 -4.73
CA CYS A 213 -9.39 -16.78 -6.04
C CYS A 213 -10.78 -17.41 -6.23
N ASP A 214 -11.36 -17.19 -7.40
CA ASP A 214 -12.53 -17.92 -7.84
C ASP A 214 -12.17 -19.34 -8.29
N ALA A 215 -12.96 -20.32 -7.91
CA ALA A 215 -12.74 -21.71 -8.27
C ALA A 215 -12.75 -21.98 -9.79
N ALA A 216 -13.45 -21.12 -10.55
CA ALA A 216 -13.49 -21.20 -12.02
C ALA A 216 -12.21 -20.71 -12.70
N ASN A 217 -11.43 -19.87 -12.03
CA ASN A 217 -10.18 -19.30 -12.53
C ASN A 217 -9.08 -19.44 -11.49
N PRO A 218 -8.52 -20.64 -11.26
CA PRO A 218 -7.54 -20.88 -10.24
C PRO A 218 -6.19 -20.27 -10.65
N LEU A 219 -5.80 -19.21 -9.95
CA LEU A 219 -4.55 -18.46 -10.17
C LEU A 219 -3.62 -18.59 -8.96
N LEU A 220 -2.33 -18.45 -9.19
CA LEU A 220 -1.29 -18.41 -8.16
C LEU A 220 -0.51 -17.11 -8.31
N LEU A 221 -0.46 -16.33 -7.23
CA LEU A 221 0.41 -15.17 -7.10
C LEU A 221 1.74 -15.57 -6.49
N GLU A 222 2.79 -14.83 -6.82
CA GLU A 222 4.08 -14.99 -6.19
C GLU A 222 4.00 -14.63 -4.69
N ALA A 223 4.32 -15.58 -3.85
CA ALA A 223 4.31 -15.39 -2.40
C ALA A 223 5.56 -14.64 -1.95
N PRO A 224 5.47 -13.78 -0.91
CA PRO A 224 6.65 -13.19 -0.29
C PRO A 224 7.59 -14.27 0.22
N GLU A 225 8.86 -14.19 -0.15
CA GLU A 225 9.86 -15.14 0.37
C GLU A 225 10.07 -14.90 1.88
N PRO A 226 9.92 -15.94 2.72
CA PRO A 226 10.21 -15.82 4.14
C PRO A 226 11.70 -15.60 4.36
N LEU A 227 12.05 -14.79 5.35
CA LEU A 227 13.44 -14.60 5.75
C LEU A 227 14.04 -15.95 6.17
N LYS A 228 15.22 -16.27 5.63
CA LYS A 228 15.94 -17.50 6.00
C LYS A 228 16.37 -17.41 7.47
N PRO A 229 16.08 -18.43 8.30
CA PRO A 229 16.52 -18.43 9.69
C PRO A 229 18.05 -18.45 9.77
N VAL A 230 18.60 -17.58 10.62
CA VAL A 230 20.05 -17.42 10.82
C VAL A 230 20.54 -18.08 12.11
N ILE A 231 19.62 -18.42 13.03
CA ILE A 231 19.94 -19.05 14.30
C ILE A 231 18.79 -19.97 14.75
N SER A 232 19.11 -20.99 15.50
CA SER A 232 18.14 -21.89 16.11
C SER A 232 18.38 -22.00 17.62
N PHE A 233 17.30 -22.18 18.37
CA PHE A 233 17.32 -22.40 19.81
C PHE A 233 16.61 -23.70 20.14
N ALA A 234 17.17 -24.47 21.07
CA ALA A 234 16.46 -25.59 21.69
C ALA A 234 15.53 -25.05 22.78
N VAL A 235 14.29 -25.49 22.77
CA VAL A 235 13.31 -25.12 23.79
C VAL A 235 12.96 -26.37 24.60
N SER A 236 13.06 -26.28 25.95
CA SER A 236 12.63 -27.33 26.86
C SER A 236 11.60 -26.78 27.84
N ALA A 237 10.55 -27.55 28.07
CA ALA A 237 9.55 -27.22 29.06
C ALA A 237 10.01 -27.67 30.47
N GLN A 238 9.64 -26.92 31.51
CA GLN A 238 9.70 -27.42 32.87
C GLN A 238 8.55 -28.44 33.08
N LYS A 239 8.78 -29.39 33.95
CA LYS A 239 7.77 -30.44 34.23
C LYS A 239 6.43 -29.82 34.64
N GLY A 240 5.39 -30.08 33.85
CA GLY A 240 4.04 -29.56 34.04
C GLY A 240 3.70 -28.31 33.22
N ASP A 241 4.67 -27.74 32.46
CA ASP A 241 4.43 -26.59 31.58
C ASP A 241 4.48 -26.96 30.10
N GLU A 242 4.49 -28.23 29.75
CA GLU A 242 4.65 -28.73 28.37
C GLU A 242 3.57 -28.17 27.42
N GLU A 243 2.30 -28.16 27.86
CA GLU A 243 1.19 -27.64 27.07
C GLU A 243 1.27 -26.13 26.86
N LYS A 244 1.75 -25.38 27.89
CA LYS A 244 1.94 -23.92 27.76
C LYS A 244 3.04 -23.59 26.78
N VAL A 245 4.15 -24.32 26.82
CA VAL A 245 5.26 -24.14 25.89
C VAL A 245 4.81 -24.45 24.47
N PHE A 246 4.13 -25.58 24.24
CA PHE A 246 3.59 -25.95 22.94
C PHE A 246 2.61 -24.90 22.40
N SER A 247 1.65 -24.47 23.23
CA SER A 247 0.69 -23.43 22.86
C SER A 247 1.38 -22.09 22.50
N SER A 248 2.42 -21.72 23.27
CA SER A 248 3.18 -20.49 23.00
C SER A 248 3.97 -20.56 21.70
N ILE A 249 4.64 -21.67 21.41
CA ILE A 249 5.35 -21.91 20.16
C ILE A 249 4.37 -21.87 18.99
N THR A 250 3.24 -22.54 19.09
CA THR A 250 2.20 -22.54 18.05
C THR A 250 1.71 -21.12 17.75
N LYS A 251 1.49 -20.29 18.78
CA LYS A 251 1.13 -18.87 18.59
C LYS A 251 2.24 -18.05 17.92
N CYS A 252 3.51 -18.35 18.18
CA CYS A 252 4.63 -17.70 17.50
C CYS A 252 4.67 -18.10 16.02
N LEU A 253 4.50 -19.38 15.70
CA LEU A 253 4.47 -19.88 14.32
C LEU A 253 3.30 -19.32 13.50
N MET A 254 2.19 -18.97 14.12
CA MET A 254 1.06 -18.33 13.45
C MET A 254 1.33 -16.84 13.06
N ARG A 255 2.47 -16.27 13.45
CA ARG A 255 2.85 -14.89 13.16
C ARG A 255 3.87 -14.78 12.02
N ILE A 256 4.38 -15.90 11.57
CA ILE A 256 5.29 -16.03 10.43
C ILE A 256 4.45 -16.32 9.19
#